data_e2a068c2b660d91cb5914acda514d437
#
_entry.id   e2a068c2b660d91cb5914acda514d437
#
_cell.length_a   1.000
_cell.length_b   1.000
_cell.length_c   1.000
_cell.angle_alpha   90.00
_cell.angle_beta   90.00
_cell.angle_gamma   90.00
#
_symmetry.space_group_name_H-M   'P 1'
#
loop_
_entity.id
_entity.type
_entity.pdbx_description
1 polymer ?
#
loop_
_entity_poly.entity_id
_entity_poly.type
_entity_poly.pdbx_seq_one_letter_code
_entity_poly.pdbx_strand_id
1 'polypeptide(L)'
;MEHYELEKAFKPSFSTYILRQMTVFHPLFIHQYPDWSRFRYNSQSVADTLGQTRLQEGRLVGIASLISDNDDETQMLAQDIAASYALDGYTLDPQKVEAEIAKKNNAKDDIRNMVGAIQNSRQALTIDRLFAWHAAIGQNKVKKFRSKESSVGMFTGVSAERIPLEMDRFIDWFENSTQDGAIKAAIAHFWFLTIRPFEDGNGRIARALTSMLLSRSENTSRSLYALNQQILEHREQYFNQLFRAQSGNGDLTEWVLWFLQMLSCAIEAREKDIAAALKQLQFVQKNKDITLTERERKIVHAAWNGTLPAAFSVKEATALTGTSHDSALRDIQALIQKGIVRAEKKGGRSQKYSLV
;
A
#
# COMPACT_ATOMS: atom_id res chain seq x y z
N MET A 1 50.55 25.44 18.34
CA MET A 1 51.45 25.30 17.17
C MET A 1 51.58 23.81 16.86
N GLU A 2 50.53 23.17 16.37
CA GLU A 2 50.50 21.76 15.98
C GLU A 2 49.16 21.44 15.26
N HIS A 3 48.88 22.11 14.13
CA HIS A 3 47.74 21.78 13.28
C HIS A 3 47.97 22.17 11.80
N TYR A 4 49.20 22.14 11.34
CA TYR A 4 49.53 22.62 9.96
C TYR A 4 50.41 21.69 9.13
N GLU A 5 50.48 20.41 9.41
CA GLU A 5 51.35 19.47 8.64
C GLU A 5 50.71 18.18 8.15
N LEU A 6 49.39 18.14 7.87
CA LEU A 6 48.80 16.93 7.27
C LEU A 6 48.18 17.11 5.86
N GLU A 7 48.37 18.24 5.23
CA GLU A 7 47.83 18.50 3.87
C GLU A 7 48.83 18.33 2.72
N LYS A 8 50.01 17.77 2.92
CA LYS A 8 51.07 17.65 1.88
C LYS A 8 51.52 16.23 1.55
N ALA A 9 50.65 15.23 1.52
CA ALA A 9 51.08 13.89 1.13
C ALA A 9 49.99 13.05 0.44
N PHE A 10 49.13 13.58 -0.39
CA PHE A 10 48.32 12.75 -1.30
C PHE A 10 48.57 13.23 -2.75
N LYS A 11 49.74 12.85 -3.33
CA LYS A 11 49.86 12.78 -4.78
C LYS A 11 48.98 11.63 -5.24
N PRO A 12 47.95 11.84 -6.09
CA PRO A 12 47.14 10.74 -6.59
C PRO A 12 48.02 9.75 -7.30
N SER A 13 47.96 8.48 -6.93
CA SER A 13 48.72 7.42 -7.58
C SER A 13 48.37 7.38 -9.08
N PHE A 14 49.28 6.91 -9.91
CA PHE A 14 49.09 6.71 -11.35
C PHE A 14 47.84 5.90 -11.67
N SER A 15 47.44 5.01 -10.78
CA SER A 15 46.18 4.27 -10.77
C SER A 15 44.93 5.19 -10.68
N THR A 16 44.97 6.22 -9.84
CA THR A 16 43.84 7.21 -9.69
C THR A 16 43.72 8.10 -10.92
N TYR A 17 44.83 8.37 -11.61
CA TYR A 17 44.84 9.11 -12.86
C TYR A 17 44.30 8.26 -14.03
N ILE A 18 44.65 6.97 -14.10
CA ILE A 18 44.10 6.02 -15.08
C ILE A 18 42.61 5.79 -14.84
N LEU A 19 42.16 5.63 -13.57
CA LEU A 19 40.75 5.53 -13.23
C LEU A 19 39.96 6.79 -13.60
N ARG A 20 40.57 7.98 -13.55
CA ARG A 20 39.94 9.22 -14.02
C ARG A 20 39.86 9.33 -15.54
N GLN A 21 40.78 8.72 -16.28
CA GLN A 21 40.76 8.71 -17.77
C GLN A 21 39.93 7.56 -18.34
N MET A 22 39.66 6.50 -17.57
CA MET A 22 38.79 5.40 -17.96
C MET A 22 37.32 5.61 -17.51
N THR A 23 36.91 6.77 -17.06
CA THR A 23 35.53 7.12 -16.94
C THR A 23 34.92 7.25 -18.32
N VAL A 24 34.69 6.14 -19.00
CA VAL A 24 33.55 5.99 -19.89
C VAL A 24 32.39 6.52 -19.09
N PHE A 25 31.72 7.56 -19.55
CA PHE A 25 30.58 8.18 -18.91
C PHE A 25 29.48 7.12 -18.76
N HIS A 26 29.54 6.39 -17.65
CA HIS A 26 28.42 5.54 -17.26
C HIS A 26 27.40 6.45 -16.60
N PRO A 27 26.22 6.61 -17.20
CA PRO A 27 25.18 7.38 -16.57
C PRO A 27 24.89 6.81 -15.19
N LEU A 28 24.87 7.68 -14.18
CA LEU A 28 24.60 7.28 -12.81
C LEU A 28 23.16 6.80 -12.64
N PHE A 29 22.26 7.32 -13.49
CA PHE A 29 20.83 7.03 -13.44
C PHE A 29 20.25 6.77 -14.83
N ILE A 30 19.22 5.95 -14.85
CA ILE A 30 18.55 5.50 -16.07
C ILE A 30 18.13 6.63 -17.00
N HIS A 31 17.65 7.76 -16.48
CA HIS A 31 17.19 8.90 -17.27
C HIS A 31 18.31 9.69 -18.00
N GLN A 32 19.57 9.33 -17.76
CA GLN A 32 20.72 9.90 -18.45
C GLN A 32 21.05 9.13 -19.74
N TYR A 33 20.47 7.93 -19.95
CA TYR A 33 20.60 7.24 -21.23
C TYR A 33 19.71 7.88 -22.30
N PRO A 34 20.13 7.89 -23.59
CA PRO A 34 19.36 8.52 -24.67
C PRO A 34 17.97 7.94 -24.88
N ASP A 35 17.81 6.64 -24.61
CA ASP A 35 16.57 5.89 -24.80
C ASP A 35 15.94 5.42 -23.47
N TRP A 36 16.20 6.12 -22.39
CA TRP A 36 15.86 5.74 -21.03
C TRP A 36 14.37 5.38 -20.81
N SER A 37 13.44 5.96 -21.56
CA SER A 37 12.02 5.68 -21.45
C SER A 37 11.55 4.42 -22.22
N ARG A 38 12.48 3.72 -22.88
CA ARG A 38 12.24 2.42 -23.51
C ARG A 38 12.50 1.28 -22.53
N PHE A 39 11.63 1.17 -21.55
CA PHE A 39 11.75 0.13 -20.52
C PHE A 39 11.51 -1.26 -21.09
N ARG A 40 12.27 -2.23 -20.56
CA ARG A 40 12.17 -3.64 -20.90
C ARG A 40 11.93 -4.45 -19.63
N TYR A 41 11.32 -5.59 -19.77
CA TYR A 41 11.25 -6.62 -18.74
C TYR A 41 11.22 -8.00 -19.41
N ASN A 42 11.69 -9.01 -18.70
CA ASN A 42 11.63 -10.39 -19.17
C ASN A 42 10.24 -10.94 -18.96
N SER A 43 9.45 -11.01 -20.02
CA SER A 43 8.05 -11.47 -19.96
C SER A 43 7.92 -12.92 -19.49
N GLN A 44 8.87 -13.78 -19.80
CA GLN A 44 8.87 -15.18 -19.36
C GLN A 44 9.09 -15.28 -17.84
N SER A 45 10.02 -14.49 -17.28
CA SER A 45 10.27 -14.47 -15.84
C SER A 45 9.08 -13.90 -15.04
N VAL A 46 8.30 -13.01 -15.65
CA VAL A 46 7.15 -12.35 -15.00
C VAL A 46 5.86 -13.16 -15.15
N ALA A 47 5.77 -14.06 -16.15
CA ALA A 47 4.53 -14.71 -16.54
C ALA A 47 3.81 -15.46 -15.41
N ASP A 48 4.54 -16.26 -14.63
CA ASP A 48 3.94 -17.06 -13.54
C ASP A 48 3.40 -16.16 -12.42
N THR A 49 4.19 -15.17 -11.99
CA THR A 49 3.77 -14.23 -10.95
C THR A 49 2.57 -13.40 -11.42
N LEU A 50 2.59 -12.92 -12.66
CA LEU A 50 1.46 -12.19 -13.25
C LEU A 50 0.20 -13.06 -13.32
N GLY A 51 0.33 -14.31 -13.77
CA GLY A 51 -0.78 -15.26 -13.85
C GLY A 51 -1.44 -15.52 -12.49
N GLN A 52 -0.63 -15.72 -11.46
CA GLN A 52 -1.12 -15.89 -10.09
C GLN A 52 -1.81 -14.63 -9.58
N THR A 53 -1.20 -13.46 -9.75
CA THR A 53 -1.79 -12.17 -9.35
C THR A 53 -3.14 -11.94 -10.04
N ARG A 54 -3.24 -12.21 -11.35
CA ARG A 54 -4.50 -12.07 -12.10
C ARG A 54 -5.59 -13.04 -11.64
N LEU A 55 -5.23 -14.27 -11.28
CA LEU A 55 -6.17 -15.22 -10.70
C LEU A 55 -6.71 -14.72 -9.35
N GLN A 56 -5.85 -14.20 -8.50
CA GLN A 56 -6.24 -13.63 -7.20
C GLN A 56 -7.13 -12.38 -7.39
N GLU A 57 -6.76 -11.43 -8.26
CA GLU A 57 -7.57 -10.27 -8.60
C GLU A 57 -8.98 -10.69 -9.09
N GLY A 58 -9.05 -11.64 -10.02
CA GLY A 58 -10.32 -12.12 -10.55
C GLY A 58 -11.23 -12.72 -9.46
N ARG A 59 -10.66 -13.49 -8.53
CA ARG A 59 -11.40 -14.02 -7.36
C ARG A 59 -11.90 -12.88 -6.47
N LEU A 60 -11.03 -11.94 -6.14
CA LEU A 60 -11.39 -10.81 -5.26
C LEU A 60 -12.47 -9.94 -5.87
N VAL A 61 -12.39 -9.61 -7.17
CA VAL A 61 -13.43 -8.88 -7.92
C VAL A 61 -14.76 -9.64 -7.86
N GLY A 62 -14.73 -10.97 -8.08
CA GLY A 62 -15.91 -11.83 -7.99
C GLY A 62 -16.54 -11.81 -6.60
N ILE A 63 -15.74 -11.94 -5.54
CA ILE A 63 -16.22 -11.89 -4.16
C ILE A 63 -16.77 -10.50 -3.82
N ALA A 64 -16.04 -9.43 -4.17
CA ALA A 64 -16.44 -8.06 -3.91
C ALA A 64 -17.75 -7.67 -4.61
N SER A 65 -18.08 -8.29 -5.74
CA SER A 65 -19.37 -8.07 -6.43
C SER A 65 -20.57 -8.64 -5.67
N LEU A 66 -20.34 -9.60 -4.78
CA LEU A 66 -21.38 -10.23 -3.95
C LEU A 66 -21.57 -9.56 -2.59
N ILE A 67 -20.63 -8.73 -2.18
CA ILE A 67 -20.64 -8.05 -0.87
C ILE A 67 -21.01 -6.59 -1.09
N SER A 68 -22.12 -6.16 -0.47
CA SER A 68 -22.61 -4.78 -0.56
C SER A 68 -22.13 -3.87 0.59
N ASP A 69 -21.18 -4.32 1.40
CA ASP A 69 -20.74 -3.58 2.59
C ASP A 69 -19.74 -2.50 2.21
N ASN A 70 -20.17 -1.23 2.30
CA ASN A 70 -19.36 -0.06 1.98
C ASN A 70 -18.48 0.42 3.15
N ASP A 71 -18.80 0.06 4.40
CA ASP A 71 -18.11 0.58 5.59
C ASP A 71 -16.70 -0.02 5.71
N ASP A 72 -16.58 -1.33 5.56
CA ASP A 72 -15.29 -2.05 5.58
C ASP A 72 -14.36 -1.60 4.43
N GLU A 73 -14.91 -1.35 3.24
CA GLU A 73 -14.16 -0.81 2.10
C GLU A 73 -13.65 0.62 2.38
N THR A 74 -14.48 1.45 3.00
CA THR A 74 -14.11 2.82 3.35
C THR A 74 -12.99 2.84 4.40
N GLN A 75 -13.07 1.96 5.38
CA GLN A 75 -12.03 1.80 6.40
C GLN A 75 -10.70 1.33 5.77
N MET A 76 -10.73 0.32 4.91
CA MET A 76 -9.55 -0.17 4.19
C MET A 76 -8.94 0.94 3.33
N LEU A 77 -9.74 1.68 2.56
CA LEU A 77 -9.26 2.80 1.75
C LEU A 77 -8.64 3.91 2.61
N ALA A 78 -9.21 4.19 3.78
CA ALA A 78 -8.66 5.16 4.73
C ALA A 78 -7.28 4.74 5.26
N GLN A 79 -7.11 3.45 5.58
CA GLN A 79 -5.82 2.87 5.97
C GLN A 79 -4.80 2.95 4.84
N ASP A 80 -5.19 2.63 3.62
CA ASP A 80 -4.31 2.69 2.43
C ASP A 80 -3.85 4.13 2.12
N ILE A 81 -4.75 5.11 2.24
CA ILE A 81 -4.40 6.53 2.11
C ILE A 81 -3.43 6.96 3.23
N ALA A 82 -3.71 6.59 4.49
CA ALA A 82 -2.82 6.91 5.60
C ALA A 82 -1.42 6.29 5.40
N ALA A 83 -1.34 5.04 4.90
CA ALA A 83 -0.09 4.37 4.54
C ALA A 83 0.66 5.11 3.41
N SER A 84 -0.05 5.62 2.41
CA SER A 84 0.53 6.45 1.36
C SER A 84 1.21 7.72 1.91
N TYR A 85 0.62 8.36 2.90
CA TYR A 85 1.23 9.51 3.56
C TYR A 85 2.42 9.11 4.44
N ALA A 86 2.32 7.98 5.15
CA ALA A 86 3.39 7.47 6.02
C ALA A 86 4.66 7.11 5.23
N LEU A 87 4.54 6.64 3.99
CA LEU A 87 5.67 6.42 3.09
C LEU A 87 6.49 7.70 2.83
N ASP A 88 5.82 8.85 2.80
CA ASP A 88 6.45 10.17 2.62
C ASP A 88 6.81 10.84 3.97
N GLY A 89 6.64 10.13 5.11
CA GLY A 89 7.00 10.64 6.44
C GLY A 89 5.90 11.46 7.15
N TYR A 90 4.68 11.49 6.60
CA TYR A 90 3.54 12.16 7.23
C TYR A 90 2.69 11.16 8.02
N THR A 91 2.20 11.55 9.19
CA THR A 91 1.29 10.72 9.99
C THR A 91 -0.14 11.22 9.81
N LEU A 92 -1.02 10.36 9.30
CA LEU A 92 -2.45 10.56 9.26
C LEU A 92 -3.14 9.50 10.13
N ASP A 93 -4.14 9.94 10.88
CA ASP A 93 -5.02 9.05 11.63
C ASP A 93 -6.06 8.43 10.66
N PRO A 94 -6.07 7.10 10.45
CA PRO A 94 -7.01 6.46 9.52
C PRO A 94 -8.47 6.76 9.83
N GLN A 95 -8.86 6.88 11.11
CA GLN A 95 -10.24 7.21 11.49
C GLN A 95 -10.64 8.61 11.02
N LYS A 96 -9.70 9.58 11.05
CA LYS A 96 -9.95 10.92 10.51
C LYS A 96 -10.02 10.92 8.99
N VAL A 97 -9.22 10.09 8.33
CA VAL A 97 -9.28 9.91 6.87
C VAL A 97 -10.63 9.30 6.47
N GLU A 98 -11.09 8.27 7.18
CA GLU A 98 -12.39 7.64 6.98
C GLU A 98 -13.53 8.65 7.11
N ALA A 99 -13.51 9.46 8.18
CA ALA A 99 -14.47 10.54 8.37
C ALA A 99 -14.43 11.60 7.25
N GLU A 100 -13.26 11.87 6.66
CA GLU A 100 -13.14 12.74 5.48
C GLU A 100 -13.73 12.08 4.23
N ILE A 101 -13.47 10.80 3.98
CA ILE A 101 -14.04 10.06 2.84
C ILE A 101 -15.56 10.08 2.90
N ALA A 102 -16.16 9.90 4.08
CA ALA A 102 -17.61 9.92 4.30
C ALA A 102 -18.26 11.26 3.91
N LYS A 103 -17.51 12.37 3.92
CA LYS A 103 -18.00 13.69 3.49
C LYS A 103 -18.17 13.82 1.98
N LYS A 104 -17.72 12.85 1.19
CA LYS A 104 -17.79 12.82 -0.28
C LYS A 104 -17.24 14.12 -0.90
N ASN A 105 -18.09 14.90 -1.57
CA ASN A 105 -17.70 16.15 -2.24
C ASN A 105 -17.18 17.25 -1.28
N ASN A 106 -17.44 17.13 0.01
CA ASN A 106 -16.99 18.06 1.06
C ASN A 106 -15.71 17.57 1.77
N ALA A 107 -15.12 16.45 1.34
CA ALA A 107 -13.84 15.98 1.85
C ALA A 107 -12.71 16.97 1.54
N LYS A 108 -11.62 16.92 2.32
CA LYS A 108 -10.41 17.68 2.02
C LYS A 108 -9.89 17.34 0.63
N ASP A 109 -9.36 18.32 -0.07
CA ASP A 109 -8.96 18.21 -1.47
C ASP A 109 -7.95 17.08 -1.75
N ASP A 110 -6.98 16.88 -0.87
CA ASP A 110 -5.96 15.84 -0.97
C ASP A 110 -6.56 14.42 -0.90
N ILE A 111 -7.43 14.17 0.08
CA ILE A 111 -8.12 12.89 0.26
C ILE A 111 -9.10 12.67 -0.89
N ARG A 112 -9.90 13.69 -1.24
CA ARG A 112 -10.83 13.62 -2.37
C ARG A 112 -10.13 13.27 -3.68
N ASN A 113 -8.92 13.78 -3.93
CA ASN A 113 -8.19 13.47 -5.14
C ASN A 113 -7.63 12.05 -5.15
N MET A 114 -7.17 11.52 -4.03
CA MET A 114 -6.74 10.13 -3.94
C MET A 114 -7.90 9.16 -4.14
N VAL A 115 -9.04 9.42 -3.52
CA VAL A 115 -10.29 8.66 -3.75
C VAL A 115 -10.74 8.81 -5.21
N GLY A 116 -10.71 10.04 -5.75
CA GLY A 116 -11.09 10.35 -7.11
C GLY A 116 -10.19 9.72 -8.18
N ALA A 117 -8.95 9.37 -7.85
CA ALA A 117 -8.07 8.61 -8.76
C ALA A 117 -8.66 7.23 -9.07
N ILE A 118 -9.27 6.59 -8.08
CA ILE A 118 -9.94 5.29 -8.22
C ILE A 118 -11.32 5.47 -8.86
N GLN A 119 -12.17 6.30 -8.25
CA GLN A 119 -13.57 6.47 -8.67
C GLN A 119 -13.71 7.02 -10.09
N ASN A 120 -12.79 7.90 -10.49
CA ASN A 120 -12.73 8.52 -11.82
C ASN A 120 -11.60 7.95 -12.67
N SER A 121 -11.24 6.69 -12.49
CA SER A 121 -10.11 6.04 -13.15
C SER A 121 -10.21 6.07 -14.68
N ARG A 122 -11.43 6.01 -15.24
CA ARG A 122 -11.69 6.06 -16.69
C ARG A 122 -11.49 7.45 -17.34
N GLN A 123 -11.47 8.51 -16.54
CA GLN A 123 -11.17 9.85 -17.06
C GLN A 123 -9.69 9.92 -17.46
N ALA A 124 -9.42 10.55 -18.61
CA ALA A 124 -8.07 10.69 -19.13
C ALA A 124 -7.14 11.39 -18.12
N LEU A 125 -5.88 10.93 -18.07
CA LEU A 125 -4.82 11.64 -17.37
C LEU A 125 -4.38 12.83 -18.22
N THR A 126 -4.38 14.01 -17.62
CA THR A 126 -3.91 15.25 -18.25
C THR A 126 -2.96 15.99 -17.33
N ILE A 127 -2.16 16.89 -17.88
CA ILE A 127 -1.28 17.77 -17.10
C ILE A 127 -2.10 18.61 -16.11
N ASP A 128 -3.25 19.13 -16.51
CA ASP A 128 -4.14 19.91 -15.64
C ASP A 128 -4.66 19.07 -14.47
N ARG A 129 -4.98 17.80 -14.70
CA ARG A 129 -5.40 16.88 -13.64
C ARG A 129 -4.26 16.61 -12.65
N LEU A 130 -3.03 16.42 -13.15
CA LEU A 130 -1.84 16.29 -12.30
C LEU A 130 -1.57 17.56 -11.47
N PHE A 131 -1.71 18.73 -12.07
CA PHE A 131 -1.58 19.99 -11.35
C PHE A 131 -2.66 20.18 -10.29
N ALA A 132 -3.90 19.75 -10.57
CA ALA A 132 -4.98 19.78 -9.60
C ALA A 132 -4.68 18.85 -8.40
N TRP A 133 -4.18 17.64 -8.66
CA TRP A 133 -3.77 16.71 -7.61
C TRP A 133 -2.60 17.25 -6.78
N HIS A 134 -1.58 17.79 -7.45
CA HIS A 134 -0.43 18.38 -6.77
C HIS A 134 -0.83 19.58 -5.90
N ALA A 135 -1.69 20.47 -6.41
CA ALA A 135 -2.19 21.62 -5.66
C ALA A 135 -2.99 21.23 -4.41
N ALA A 136 -3.67 20.08 -4.45
CA ALA A 136 -4.43 19.57 -3.33
C ALA A 136 -3.54 18.90 -2.25
N ILE A 137 -2.50 18.19 -2.68
CA ILE A 137 -1.54 17.50 -1.80
C ILE A 137 -0.60 18.50 -1.12
N GLY A 138 -0.22 19.56 -1.82
CA GLY A 138 0.70 20.60 -1.34
C GLY A 138 -0.01 21.86 -0.88
N GLN A 139 0.64 22.63 -0.03
CA GLN A 139 0.14 23.97 0.36
C GLN A 139 0.31 25.03 -0.75
N ASN A 140 0.99 24.68 -1.84
CA ASN A 140 1.29 25.56 -2.97
C ASN A 140 0.33 25.32 -4.13
N LYS A 141 -0.59 26.25 -4.35
CA LYS A 141 -1.54 26.23 -5.47
C LYS A 141 -0.92 26.55 -6.84
N VAL A 142 0.39 26.40 -6.99
CA VAL A 142 1.10 26.76 -8.23
C VAL A 142 1.00 25.60 -9.23
N LYS A 143 0.29 25.83 -10.32
CA LYS A 143 0.12 24.89 -11.44
C LYS A 143 1.34 24.89 -12.36
N LYS A 144 2.47 24.38 -11.91
CA LYS A 144 3.68 24.25 -12.73
C LYS A 144 4.55 23.08 -12.26
N PHE A 145 5.37 22.59 -13.14
CA PHE A 145 6.46 21.69 -12.79
C PHE A 145 7.56 22.42 -12.01
N ARG A 146 8.39 21.67 -11.29
CA ARG A 146 9.57 22.26 -10.62
C ARG A 146 10.52 22.88 -11.63
N SER A 147 11.20 23.92 -11.21
CA SER A 147 12.22 24.63 -11.99
C SER A 147 13.64 24.40 -11.46
N LYS A 148 13.78 23.61 -10.36
CA LYS A 148 15.06 23.27 -9.74
C LYS A 148 15.26 21.76 -9.78
N GLU A 149 16.48 21.30 -9.60
CA GLU A 149 16.76 19.89 -9.40
C GLU A 149 16.04 19.34 -8.15
N SER A 150 15.66 18.08 -8.18
CA SER A 150 14.97 17.39 -7.09
C SER A 150 15.64 16.05 -6.85
N SER A 151 16.11 15.81 -5.62
CA SER A 151 16.76 14.57 -5.22
C SER A 151 16.06 13.93 -4.05
N VAL A 152 16.17 12.60 -3.95
CA VAL A 152 15.76 11.79 -2.79
C VAL A 152 16.87 10.80 -2.48
N GLY A 153 17.48 10.94 -1.30
CA GLY A 153 18.69 10.22 -1.00
C GLY A 153 19.77 10.50 -2.04
N MET A 154 20.30 9.46 -2.67
CA MET A 154 21.31 9.58 -3.71
C MET A 154 20.74 9.76 -5.13
N PHE A 155 19.43 9.57 -5.32
CA PHE A 155 18.80 9.66 -6.63
C PHE A 155 18.42 11.10 -6.96
N THR A 156 18.81 11.57 -8.15
CA THR A 156 18.37 12.86 -8.72
C THR A 156 17.44 12.61 -9.91
N GLY A 157 16.29 13.27 -9.91
CA GLY A 157 15.30 13.18 -11.00
C GLY A 157 15.78 13.81 -12.30
N VAL A 158 14.97 13.70 -13.35
CA VAL A 158 15.21 14.32 -14.66
C VAL A 158 15.46 15.84 -14.49
N SER A 159 16.35 16.44 -15.28
CA SER A 159 16.61 17.89 -15.24
C SER A 159 15.33 18.69 -15.53
N ALA A 160 15.22 19.86 -14.90
CA ALA A 160 13.98 20.64 -14.92
C ALA A 160 13.53 21.02 -16.35
N GLU A 161 14.47 21.30 -17.25
CA GLU A 161 14.20 21.66 -18.64
C GLU A 161 13.56 20.52 -19.44
N ARG A 162 13.85 19.26 -19.08
CA ARG A 162 13.34 18.07 -19.76
C ARG A 162 11.96 17.67 -19.27
N ILE A 163 11.52 18.12 -18.09
CA ILE A 163 10.28 17.66 -17.47
C ILE A 163 9.07 17.78 -18.40
N PRO A 164 8.82 18.91 -19.09
CA PRO A 164 7.64 19.04 -19.95
C PRO A 164 7.60 17.93 -21.01
N LEU A 165 8.70 17.70 -21.72
CA LEU A 165 8.80 16.67 -22.75
C LEU A 165 8.63 15.27 -22.18
N GLU A 166 9.25 14.98 -21.03
CA GLU A 166 9.16 13.66 -20.42
C GLU A 166 7.75 13.39 -19.84
N MET A 167 7.05 14.42 -19.38
CA MET A 167 5.67 14.30 -18.93
C MET A 167 4.70 14.11 -20.09
N ASP A 168 4.91 14.75 -21.23
CA ASP A 168 4.11 14.52 -22.45
C ASP A 168 4.25 13.06 -22.91
N ARG A 169 5.49 12.53 -22.96
CA ARG A 169 5.77 11.11 -23.29
C ARG A 169 5.14 10.16 -22.28
N PHE A 170 5.23 10.48 -21.00
CA PHE A 170 4.64 9.67 -19.94
C PHE A 170 3.12 9.60 -20.06
N ILE A 171 2.44 10.74 -20.26
CA ILE A 171 0.97 10.79 -20.40
C ILE A 171 0.51 10.08 -21.66
N ASP A 172 1.19 10.28 -22.79
CA ASP A 172 0.86 9.56 -24.04
C ASP A 172 0.95 8.04 -23.84
N TRP A 173 2.05 7.56 -23.25
CA TRP A 173 2.21 6.14 -22.93
C TRP A 173 1.18 5.66 -21.90
N PHE A 174 0.92 6.46 -20.85
CA PHE A 174 -0.05 6.13 -19.79
C PHE A 174 -1.46 5.92 -20.35
N GLU A 175 -1.87 6.72 -21.32
CA GLU A 175 -3.19 6.58 -21.95
C GLU A 175 -3.21 5.50 -23.04
N ASN A 176 -2.20 5.39 -23.87
CA ASN A 176 -2.24 4.62 -25.12
C ASN A 176 -1.55 3.26 -25.07
N SER A 177 -0.74 2.95 -24.03
CA SER A 177 -0.09 1.65 -23.92
C SER A 177 -1.09 0.52 -23.69
N THR A 178 -0.90 -0.58 -24.44
CA THR A 178 -1.73 -1.81 -24.40
C THR A 178 -1.16 -2.90 -23.50
N GLN A 179 -0.14 -2.58 -22.70
CA GLN A 179 0.44 -3.55 -21.75
C GLN A 179 -0.59 -4.02 -20.72
N ASP A 180 -0.34 -5.19 -20.13
CA ASP A 180 -1.11 -5.66 -19.00
C ASP A 180 -1.21 -4.59 -17.90
N GLY A 181 -2.39 -4.42 -17.32
CA GLY A 181 -2.68 -3.29 -16.41
C GLY A 181 -1.85 -3.29 -15.13
N ALA A 182 -1.51 -4.45 -14.56
CA ALA A 182 -0.67 -4.52 -13.37
C ALA A 182 0.80 -4.19 -13.70
N ILE A 183 1.30 -4.68 -14.83
CA ILE A 183 2.62 -4.32 -15.34
C ILE A 183 2.67 -2.83 -15.68
N LYS A 184 1.65 -2.32 -16.36
CA LYS A 184 1.53 -0.90 -16.69
C LYS A 184 1.53 -0.02 -15.43
N ALA A 185 0.84 -0.44 -14.37
CA ALA A 185 0.83 0.26 -13.09
C ALA A 185 2.22 0.27 -12.44
N ALA A 186 2.95 -0.86 -12.46
CA ALA A 186 4.32 -0.94 -11.96
C ALA A 186 5.28 0.00 -12.71
N ILE A 187 5.21 0.00 -14.05
CA ILE A 187 6.06 0.85 -14.89
C ILE A 187 5.70 2.33 -14.72
N ALA A 188 4.41 2.68 -14.67
CA ALA A 188 3.94 4.06 -14.46
C ALA A 188 4.44 4.62 -13.12
N HIS A 189 4.34 3.83 -12.06
CA HIS A 189 4.84 4.17 -10.74
C HIS A 189 6.33 4.51 -10.76
N PHE A 190 7.13 3.61 -11.31
CA PHE A 190 8.57 3.78 -11.47
C PHE A 190 8.92 5.01 -12.33
N TRP A 191 8.28 5.13 -13.48
CA TRP A 191 8.59 6.20 -14.45
C TRP A 191 8.28 7.57 -13.89
N PHE A 192 7.11 7.75 -13.28
CA PHE A 192 6.72 9.02 -12.67
C PHE A 192 7.69 9.43 -11.54
N LEU A 193 8.09 8.48 -10.68
CA LEU A 193 9.07 8.73 -9.62
C LEU A 193 10.48 9.00 -10.15
N THR A 194 10.80 8.53 -11.35
CA THR A 194 12.09 8.81 -12.00
C THR A 194 12.09 10.20 -12.64
N ILE A 195 10.98 10.65 -13.23
CA ILE A 195 10.83 12.03 -13.72
C ILE A 195 10.86 13.02 -12.55
N ARG A 196 10.10 12.75 -11.46
CA ARG A 196 9.92 13.66 -10.32
C ARG A 196 9.51 15.06 -10.74
N PRO A 197 8.35 15.24 -11.37
CA PRO A 197 7.98 16.51 -11.99
C PRO A 197 7.71 17.65 -11.00
N PHE A 198 7.52 17.35 -9.71
CA PHE A 198 7.18 18.32 -8.67
C PHE A 198 8.28 18.42 -7.61
N GLU A 199 8.28 19.51 -6.86
CA GLU A 199 9.21 19.72 -5.74
C GLU A 199 8.95 18.73 -4.59
N ASP A 200 7.67 18.48 -4.30
CA ASP A 200 7.21 17.48 -3.30
C ASP A 200 5.95 16.77 -3.79
N GLY A 201 5.50 15.73 -3.06
CA GLY A 201 4.27 14.99 -3.34
C GLY A 201 4.35 13.99 -4.50
N ASN A 202 5.52 13.83 -5.13
CA ASN A 202 5.68 12.88 -6.24
C ASN A 202 5.31 11.44 -5.85
N GLY A 203 5.63 11.01 -4.62
CA GLY A 203 5.27 9.69 -4.11
C GLY A 203 3.76 9.48 -4.07
N ARG A 204 3.03 10.42 -3.47
CA ARG A 204 1.57 10.37 -3.33
C ARG A 204 0.88 10.36 -4.70
N ILE A 205 1.36 11.19 -5.64
CA ILE A 205 0.82 11.21 -7.01
C ILE A 205 1.13 9.91 -7.75
N ALA A 206 2.35 9.37 -7.64
CA ALA A 206 2.69 8.09 -8.25
C ALA A 206 1.78 6.96 -7.75
N ARG A 207 1.49 6.92 -6.45
CA ARG A 207 0.57 5.93 -5.86
C ARG A 207 -0.88 6.14 -6.31
N ALA A 208 -1.34 7.39 -6.46
CA ALA A 208 -2.66 7.68 -7.04
C ALA A 208 -2.75 7.24 -8.51
N LEU A 209 -1.70 7.47 -9.31
CA LEU A 209 -1.61 6.98 -10.70
C LEU A 209 -1.63 5.45 -10.77
N THR A 210 -0.94 4.79 -9.84
CA THR A 210 -0.97 3.33 -9.69
C THR A 210 -2.38 2.83 -9.43
N SER A 211 -3.07 3.38 -8.44
CA SER A 211 -4.44 3.03 -8.10
C SER A 211 -5.40 3.27 -9.27
N MET A 212 -5.19 4.36 -10.02
CA MET A 212 -5.98 4.66 -11.22
C MET A 212 -5.82 3.58 -12.31
N LEU A 213 -4.60 3.11 -12.58
CA LEU A 213 -4.34 2.06 -13.58
C LEU A 213 -4.87 0.70 -13.14
N LEU A 214 -4.70 0.34 -11.88
CA LEU A 214 -5.24 -0.90 -11.33
C LEU A 214 -6.77 -0.91 -11.39
N SER A 215 -7.44 0.17 -10.98
CA SER A 215 -8.90 0.30 -11.10
C SER A 215 -9.40 0.23 -12.55
N ARG A 216 -8.65 0.78 -13.52
CA ARG A 216 -8.94 0.62 -14.95
C ARG A 216 -8.84 -0.84 -15.39
N SER A 217 -7.79 -1.52 -14.96
CA SER A 217 -7.53 -2.93 -15.29
C SER A 217 -8.60 -3.86 -14.73
N GLU A 218 -9.01 -3.62 -13.49
CA GLU A 218 -10.02 -4.38 -12.76
C GLU A 218 -11.45 -4.02 -13.16
N ASN A 219 -11.60 -2.99 -14.01
CA ASN A 219 -12.88 -2.45 -14.42
C ASN A 219 -13.79 -2.07 -13.26
N THR A 220 -13.23 -1.49 -12.20
CA THR A 220 -13.94 -1.08 -10.98
C THR A 220 -13.72 0.40 -10.68
N SER A 221 -14.65 0.98 -9.91
CA SER A 221 -14.48 2.29 -9.29
C SER A 221 -14.26 2.20 -7.77
N ARG A 222 -14.04 0.96 -7.27
CA ARG A 222 -13.87 0.64 -5.85
C ARG A 222 -12.40 0.34 -5.55
N SER A 223 -11.97 0.61 -4.32
CA SER A 223 -10.71 0.10 -3.81
C SER A 223 -10.92 -1.32 -3.29
N LEU A 224 -10.23 -2.29 -3.89
CA LEU A 224 -10.44 -3.71 -3.55
C LEU A 224 -9.44 -4.21 -2.51
N TYR A 225 -8.28 -3.57 -2.37
CA TYR A 225 -7.17 -3.95 -1.47
C TYR A 225 -6.31 -2.72 -1.13
N ALA A 226 -5.50 -2.85 -0.08
CA ALA A 226 -4.63 -1.78 0.44
C ALA A 226 -3.17 -1.99 0.00
N LEU A 227 -2.84 -1.62 -1.26
CA LEU A 227 -1.49 -1.79 -1.81
C LEU A 227 -0.44 -0.92 -1.09
N ASN A 228 -0.79 0.33 -0.73
CA ASN A 228 0.15 1.22 -0.05
C ASN A 228 0.48 0.73 1.36
N GLN A 229 -0.44 0.02 2.02
CA GLN A 229 -0.20 -0.64 3.29
C GLN A 229 0.90 -1.70 3.14
N GLN A 230 0.81 -2.55 2.12
CA GLN A 230 1.84 -3.56 1.85
C GLN A 230 3.18 -2.95 1.47
N ILE A 231 3.19 -1.89 0.68
CA ILE A 231 4.42 -1.16 0.37
C ILE A 231 5.03 -0.56 1.64
N LEU A 232 4.22 -0.04 2.56
CA LEU A 232 4.68 0.52 3.83
C LEU A 232 5.31 -0.55 4.74
N GLU A 233 4.70 -1.72 4.85
CA GLU A 233 5.23 -2.87 5.60
C GLU A 233 6.58 -3.34 5.04
N HIS A 234 6.81 -3.17 3.73
CA HIS A 234 8.04 -3.51 3.02
C HIS A 234 8.83 -2.26 2.59
N ARG A 235 8.75 -1.17 3.37
CA ARG A 235 9.26 0.16 3.02
C ARG A 235 10.74 0.17 2.60
N GLU A 236 11.59 -0.55 3.29
CA GLU A 236 13.01 -0.62 2.98
C GLU A 236 13.25 -1.30 1.63
N GLN A 237 12.57 -2.42 1.39
CA GLN A 237 12.65 -3.13 0.11
C GLN A 237 12.14 -2.25 -1.05
N TYR A 238 11.04 -1.52 -0.84
CA TYR A 238 10.49 -0.58 -1.82
C TYR A 238 11.53 0.43 -2.30
N PHE A 239 12.16 1.14 -1.37
CA PHE A 239 13.17 2.14 -1.75
C PHE A 239 14.41 1.52 -2.37
N ASN A 240 14.83 0.35 -1.92
CA ASN A 240 15.96 -0.38 -2.49
C ASN A 240 15.67 -0.84 -3.92
N GLN A 241 14.50 -1.41 -4.20
CA GLN A 241 14.10 -1.84 -5.54
C GLN A 241 13.95 -0.65 -6.49
N LEU A 242 13.33 0.43 -6.02
CA LEU A 242 13.20 1.66 -6.79
C LEU A 242 14.57 2.23 -7.17
N PHE A 243 15.48 2.36 -6.20
CA PHE A 243 16.81 2.89 -6.44
C PHE A 243 17.63 2.01 -7.39
N ARG A 244 17.58 0.67 -7.24
CA ARG A 244 18.24 -0.27 -8.16
C ARG A 244 17.73 -0.09 -9.59
N ALA A 245 16.43 -0.01 -9.79
CA ALA A 245 15.84 0.21 -11.10
C ALA A 245 16.23 1.58 -11.69
N GLN A 246 16.26 2.63 -10.86
CA GLN A 246 16.66 3.99 -11.26
C GLN A 246 18.16 4.10 -11.59
N SER A 247 19.00 3.24 -11.02
CA SER A 247 20.44 3.14 -11.32
C SER A 247 20.76 2.06 -12.35
N GLY A 248 19.75 1.44 -12.94
CA GLY A 248 19.88 0.35 -13.90
C GLY A 248 19.97 0.82 -15.36
N ASN A 249 19.80 -0.13 -16.26
CA ASN A 249 19.96 0.03 -17.72
C ASN A 249 18.63 -0.03 -18.50
N GLY A 250 17.50 0.14 -17.84
CA GLY A 250 16.17 0.05 -18.46
C GLY A 250 15.52 -1.33 -18.39
N ASP A 251 16.18 -2.33 -17.81
CA ASP A 251 15.54 -3.60 -17.45
C ASP A 251 14.82 -3.45 -16.11
N LEU A 252 13.50 -3.54 -16.14
CA LEU A 252 12.63 -3.41 -14.97
C LEU A 252 12.11 -4.75 -14.47
N THR A 253 12.68 -5.88 -14.86
CA THR A 253 12.20 -7.22 -14.48
C THR A 253 12.05 -7.37 -12.98
N GLU A 254 13.10 -7.06 -12.20
CA GLU A 254 13.09 -7.17 -10.73
C GLU A 254 12.09 -6.22 -10.08
N TRP A 255 11.97 -4.99 -10.60
CA TRP A 255 10.98 -4.02 -10.13
C TRP A 255 9.54 -4.52 -10.37
N VAL A 256 9.24 -5.01 -11.57
CA VAL A 256 7.92 -5.53 -11.93
C VAL A 256 7.57 -6.76 -11.07
N LEU A 257 8.50 -7.70 -10.89
CA LEU A 257 8.30 -8.87 -10.03
C LEU A 257 8.00 -8.47 -8.60
N TRP A 258 8.80 -7.57 -8.02
CA TRP A 258 8.57 -7.07 -6.68
C TRP A 258 7.21 -6.37 -6.54
N PHE A 259 6.85 -5.54 -7.50
CA PHE A 259 5.56 -4.84 -7.50
C PHE A 259 4.38 -5.82 -7.55
N LEU A 260 4.42 -6.81 -8.44
CA LEU A 260 3.40 -7.86 -8.53
C LEU A 260 3.30 -8.67 -7.24
N GLN A 261 4.42 -8.94 -6.57
CA GLN A 261 4.42 -9.60 -5.26
C GLN A 261 3.72 -8.74 -4.20
N MET A 262 3.98 -7.42 -4.14
CA MET A 262 3.27 -6.53 -3.21
C MET A 262 1.77 -6.48 -3.51
N LEU A 263 1.40 -6.46 -4.77
CA LEU A 263 0.00 -6.51 -5.21
C LEU A 263 -0.67 -7.83 -4.77
N SER A 264 -0.01 -8.97 -5.00
CA SER A 264 -0.46 -10.29 -4.54
C SER A 264 -0.66 -10.33 -3.02
N CYS A 265 0.31 -9.84 -2.24
CA CYS A 265 0.21 -9.77 -0.79
C CYS A 265 -0.99 -8.90 -0.33
N ALA A 266 -1.23 -7.76 -0.98
CA ALA A 266 -2.36 -6.90 -0.67
C ALA A 266 -3.70 -7.59 -0.93
N ILE A 267 -3.82 -8.33 -2.04
CA ILE A 267 -5.01 -9.11 -2.38
C ILE A 267 -5.23 -10.24 -1.36
N GLU A 268 -4.18 -10.99 -1.01
CA GLU A 268 -4.26 -12.06 -0.01
C GLU A 268 -4.66 -11.56 1.38
N ALA A 269 -4.14 -10.40 1.79
CA ALA A 269 -4.55 -9.77 3.04
C ALA A 269 -6.05 -9.48 3.01
N ARG A 270 -6.55 -8.88 1.93
CA ARG A 270 -7.98 -8.59 1.76
C ARG A 270 -8.85 -9.83 1.72
N GLU A 271 -8.44 -10.90 1.03
CA GLU A 271 -9.16 -12.18 1.01
C GLU A 271 -9.30 -12.77 2.44
N LYS A 272 -8.25 -12.64 3.27
CA LYS A 272 -8.29 -13.08 4.69
C LYS A 272 -9.28 -12.27 5.51
N ASP A 273 -9.30 -10.95 5.33
CA ASP A 273 -10.24 -10.05 6.04
C ASP A 273 -11.68 -10.37 5.66
N ILE A 274 -11.97 -10.52 4.38
CA ILE A 274 -13.30 -10.91 3.88
C ILE A 274 -13.71 -12.30 4.43
N ALA A 275 -12.81 -13.27 4.42
CA ALA A 275 -13.09 -14.59 4.97
C ALA A 275 -13.38 -14.55 6.48
N ALA A 276 -12.68 -13.71 7.23
CA ALA A 276 -12.93 -13.49 8.65
C ALA A 276 -14.31 -12.82 8.86
N ALA A 277 -14.65 -11.77 8.10
CA ALA A 277 -15.94 -11.11 8.16
C ALA A 277 -17.10 -12.06 7.81
N LEU A 278 -16.96 -12.89 6.78
CA LEU A 278 -17.96 -13.89 6.42
C LEU A 278 -18.18 -14.93 7.53
N LYS A 279 -17.10 -15.41 8.17
CA LYS A 279 -17.23 -16.31 9.33
C LYS A 279 -17.99 -15.63 10.48
N GLN A 280 -17.71 -14.35 10.71
CA GLN A 280 -18.42 -13.56 11.72
C GLN A 280 -19.92 -13.48 11.43
N LEU A 281 -20.28 -13.11 10.21
CA LEU A 281 -21.66 -13.06 9.77
C LEU A 281 -22.37 -14.41 9.92
N GLN A 282 -21.73 -15.50 9.50
CA GLN A 282 -22.27 -16.85 9.68
C GLN A 282 -22.48 -17.21 11.15
N PHE A 283 -21.52 -16.86 12.01
CA PHE A 283 -21.62 -17.07 13.45
C PHE A 283 -22.79 -16.27 14.06
N VAL A 284 -22.90 -14.97 13.71
CA VAL A 284 -24.02 -14.12 14.18
C VAL A 284 -25.36 -14.68 13.69
N GLN A 285 -25.44 -15.05 12.41
CA GLN A 285 -26.67 -15.57 11.80
C GLN A 285 -27.10 -16.92 12.40
N LYS A 286 -26.16 -17.83 12.64
CA LYS A 286 -26.38 -19.11 13.32
C LYS A 286 -26.92 -18.93 14.75
N ASN A 287 -26.49 -17.90 15.44
CA ASN A 287 -26.79 -17.66 16.85
C ASN A 287 -27.80 -16.50 17.07
N LYS A 288 -28.46 -16.02 16.03
CA LYS A 288 -29.36 -14.83 16.09
C LYS A 288 -30.49 -14.95 17.11
N ASP A 289 -31.00 -16.17 17.34
CA ASP A 289 -32.10 -16.44 18.25
C ASP A 289 -31.63 -16.71 19.69
N ILE A 290 -30.33 -16.69 19.94
CA ILE A 290 -29.74 -16.93 21.26
C ILE A 290 -29.60 -15.60 22.02
N THR A 291 -30.35 -15.46 23.12
CA THR A 291 -30.23 -14.28 24.00
C THR A 291 -28.98 -14.39 24.86
N LEU A 292 -28.08 -13.41 24.72
CA LEU A 292 -26.88 -13.26 25.53
C LEU A 292 -27.05 -12.15 26.56
N THR A 293 -26.57 -12.39 27.78
CA THR A 293 -26.39 -11.33 28.77
C THR A 293 -25.30 -10.37 28.31
N GLU A 294 -25.25 -9.18 28.91
CA GLU A 294 -24.22 -8.17 28.58
C GLU A 294 -22.79 -8.71 28.78
N ARG A 295 -22.54 -9.48 29.86
CA ARG A 295 -21.22 -10.09 30.13
C ARG A 295 -20.88 -11.19 29.12
N GLU A 296 -21.82 -12.08 28.80
CA GLU A 296 -21.65 -13.10 27.78
C GLU A 296 -21.32 -12.48 26.42
N ARG A 297 -22.03 -11.41 26.05
CA ARG A 297 -21.78 -10.65 24.80
C ARG A 297 -20.37 -10.05 24.80
N LYS A 298 -19.93 -9.50 25.93
CA LYS A 298 -18.57 -8.95 26.08
C LYS A 298 -17.50 -10.04 25.91
N ILE A 299 -17.69 -11.23 26.46
CA ILE A 299 -16.76 -12.38 26.30
C ILE A 299 -16.70 -12.81 24.83
N VAL A 300 -17.86 -13.02 24.20
CA VAL A 300 -17.96 -13.48 22.79
C VAL A 300 -17.31 -12.45 21.87
N HIS A 301 -17.62 -11.17 22.04
CA HIS A 301 -17.05 -10.08 21.25
C HIS A 301 -15.52 -9.98 21.42
N ALA A 302 -15.00 -10.11 22.64
CA ALA A 302 -13.58 -10.05 22.92
C ALA A 302 -12.81 -11.26 22.38
N ALA A 303 -13.42 -12.46 22.43
CA ALA A 303 -12.85 -13.66 21.81
C ALA A 303 -12.86 -13.58 20.29
N TRP A 304 -13.82 -12.87 19.70
CA TRP A 304 -13.91 -12.67 18.27
C TRP A 304 -12.90 -11.67 17.75
N ASN A 305 -12.78 -10.50 18.37
CA ASN A 305 -11.91 -9.42 17.92
C ASN A 305 -10.43 -9.54 18.37
N GLY A 306 -10.05 -10.66 19.01
CA GLY A 306 -8.69 -10.91 19.47
C GLY A 306 -8.29 -10.20 20.77
N THR A 307 -9.21 -9.50 21.44
CA THR A 307 -8.96 -8.94 22.79
C THR A 307 -8.76 -10.06 23.82
N LEU A 308 -9.45 -11.19 23.64
CA LEU A 308 -9.12 -12.45 24.29
C LEU A 308 -8.32 -13.36 23.33
N PRO A 309 -7.40 -14.20 23.85
CA PRO A 309 -6.77 -15.24 23.03
C PRO A 309 -7.82 -16.15 22.39
N ALA A 310 -7.52 -16.70 21.19
CA ALA A 310 -8.40 -17.65 20.50
C ALA A 310 -8.82 -18.84 21.40
N ALA A 311 -7.94 -19.25 22.32
CA ALA A 311 -8.24 -20.18 23.42
C ALA A 311 -7.96 -19.46 24.75
N PHE A 312 -9.01 -18.98 25.40
CA PHE A 312 -8.95 -18.20 26.64
C PHE A 312 -9.27 -19.03 27.88
N SER A 313 -8.84 -18.56 29.04
CA SER A 313 -9.10 -19.12 30.38
C SER A 313 -10.16 -18.33 31.13
N VAL A 314 -10.68 -18.93 32.22
CA VAL A 314 -11.56 -18.21 33.14
C VAL A 314 -10.90 -16.95 33.71
N LYS A 315 -9.58 -17.00 34.00
CA LYS A 315 -8.81 -15.85 34.51
C LYS A 315 -8.84 -14.67 33.53
N GLU A 316 -8.65 -14.93 32.24
CA GLU A 316 -8.69 -13.89 31.19
C GLU A 316 -10.10 -13.32 31.02
N ALA A 317 -11.15 -14.16 31.08
CA ALA A 317 -12.55 -13.72 31.06
C ALA A 317 -12.90 -12.89 32.31
N THR A 318 -12.39 -13.27 33.51
CA THR A 318 -12.55 -12.52 34.77
C THR A 318 -11.94 -11.13 34.64
N ALA A 319 -10.73 -11.01 34.13
CA ALA A 319 -10.05 -9.72 33.91
C ALA A 319 -10.84 -8.83 32.92
N LEU A 320 -11.35 -9.42 31.84
CA LEU A 320 -12.14 -8.73 30.83
C LEU A 320 -13.46 -8.18 31.36
N THR A 321 -14.18 -8.99 32.16
CA THR A 321 -15.53 -8.65 32.64
C THR A 321 -15.53 -7.88 33.95
N GLY A 322 -14.40 -7.85 34.67
CA GLY A 322 -14.30 -7.21 35.99
C GLY A 322 -15.10 -7.91 37.09
N THR A 323 -15.38 -9.24 36.94
CA THR A 323 -16.22 -10.02 37.86
C THR A 323 -15.40 -10.99 38.69
N SER A 324 -16.03 -11.73 39.61
CA SER A 324 -15.39 -12.83 40.33
C SER A 324 -15.14 -14.04 39.39
N HIS A 325 -14.16 -14.87 39.76
CA HIS A 325 -13.82 -16.10 39.02
C HIS A 325 -15.08 -17.00 38.83
N ASP A 326 -15.89 -17.15 39.89
CA ASP A 326 -17.09 -18.00 39.84
C ASP A 326 -18.19 -17.41 38.93
N SER A 327 -18.28 -16.09 38.85
CA SER A 327 -19.19 -15.44 37.93
C SER A 327 -18.78 -15.61 36.47
N ALA A 328 -17.49 -15.38 36.17
CA ALA A 328 -16.95 -15.59 34.84
C ALA A 328 -17.05 -17.06 34.40
N LEU A 329 -16.81 -18.01 35.33
CA LEU A 329 -16.98 -19.43 35.03
C LEU A 329 -18.43 -19.78 34.73
N ARG A 330 -19.41 -19.24 35.47
CA ARG A 330 -20.85 -19.42 35.17
C ARG A 330 -21.22 -18.85 33.82
N ASP A 331 -20.76 -17.67 33.47
CA ASP A 331 -21.00 -17.06 32.14
C ASP A 331 -20.43 -17.96 31.01
N ILE A 332 -19.20 -18.49 31.18
CA ILE A 332 -18.60 -19.42 30.23
C ILE A 332 -19.40 -20.74 30.12
N GLN A 333 -19.84 -21.30 31.26
CA GLN A 333 -20.67 -22.50 31.26
C GLN A 333 -22.01 -22.27 30.56
N ALA A 334 -22.65 -21.14 30.78
CA ALA A 334 -23.85 -20.76 30.05
C ALA A 334 -23.61 -20.63 28.55
N LEU A 335 -22.48 -20.06 28.12
CA LEU A 335 -22.07 -20.01 26.72
C LEU A 335 -21.83 -21.37 26.12
N ILE A 336 -21.29 -22.35 26.92
CA ILE A 336 -21.14 -23.73 26.49
C ILE A 336 -22.52 -24.40 26.29
N GLN A 337 -23.43 -24.21 27.23
CA GLN A 337 -24.80 -24.74 27.12
C GLN A 337 -25.56 -24.18 25.91
N LYS A 338 -25.28 -22.91 25.56
CA LYS A 338 -25.79 -22.24 24.37
C LYS A 338 -25.10 -22.64 23.06
N GLY A 339 -24.03 -23.49 23.13
CA GLY A 339 -23.29 -23.95 21.97
C GLY A 339 -22.41 -22.89 21.30
N ILE A 340 -22.13 -21.78 21.96
CA ILE A 340 -21.34 -20.66 21.45
C ILE A 340 -19.87 -20.84 21.76
N VAL A 341 -19.54 -21.44 22.91
CA VAL A 341 -18.18 -21.72 23.38
C VAL A 341 -18.04 -23.20 23.62
N ARG A 342 -16.86 -23.73 23.38
CA ARG A 342 -16.49 -25.11 23.73
C ARG A 342 -15.29 -25.13 24.68
N ALA A 343 -15.22 -26.16 25.51
CA ALA A 343 -14.03 -26.46 26.29
C ALA A 343 -13.01 -27.18 25.40
N GLU A 344 -11.75 -26.72 25.45
CA GLU A 344 -10.65 -27.45 24.80
C GLU A 344 -10.29 -28.73 25.57
N LYS A 345 -9.71 -29.73 24.91
CA LYS A 345 -9.51 -31.08 25.43
C LYS A 345 -8.61 -31.25 26.68
N LYS A 346 -8.08 -30.19 27.26
CA LYS A 346 -7.26 -30.25 28.48
C LYS A 346 -8.09 -29.83 29.70
N GLY A 347 -8.46 -30.77 30.52
CA GLY A 347 -9.11 -30.51 31.83
C GLY A 347 -8.13 -30.04 32.91
N GLY A 348 -8.67 -29.53 34.04
CA GLY A 348 -7.92 -29.11 35.23
C GLY A 348 -7.70 -27.61 35.32
N ARG A 349 -6.74 -27.16 36.17
CA ARG A 349 -6.46 -25.75 36.44
C ARG A 349 -6.09 -24.89 35.22
N SER A 350 -5.74 -25.53 34.10
CA SER A 350 -5.37 -24.88 32.83
C SER A 350 -6.43 -25.04 31.74
N GLN A 351 -7.70 -25.28 32.09
CA GLN A 351 -8.79 -25.38 31.12
C GLN A 351 -8.88 -24.13 30.25
N LYS A 352 -8.89 -24.34 28.93
CA LYS A 352 -9.09 -23.30 27.92
C LYS A 352 -10.45 -23.47 27.22
N TYR A 353 -10.96 -22.37 26.69
CA TYR A 353 -12.25 -22.27 26.01
C TYR A 353 -12.07 -21.52 24.69
N SER A 354 -12.78 -21.91 23.67
CA SER A 354 -12.77 -21.24 22.35
C SER A 354 -14.18 -21.08 21.80
N LEU A 355 -14.39 -20.17 20.87
CA LEU A 355 -15.63 -20.08 20.10
C LEU A 355 -15.81 -21.35 19.22
N VAL A 356 -17.08 -21.73 18.98
CA VAL A 356 -17.46 -22.91 18.16
C VAL A 356 -17.52 -22.56 16.67
#